data_69804c956b5fbcc8d051c82bfcab353a
#
_entry.id   69804c956b5fbcc8d051c82bfcab353a
#
_cell.length_a   1.000
_cell.length_b   1.000
_cell.length_c   1.000
_cell.angle_alpha   90.00
_cell.angle_beta   90.00
_cell.angle_gamma   90.00
#
_symmetry.space_group_name_H-M   'P 1'
#
loop_
_entity.id
_entity.type
_entity.pdbx_description
1 polymer ?
#
loop_
_entity_poly.entity_id
_entity_poly.type
_entity_poly.pdbx_seq_one_letter_code
_entity_poly.pdbx_strand_id
1 'polypeptide(L)'
;MKIAEIIQTIEDFAPISYQESYDNAGLLIGDKLAECTGVLICLDAIESVIDEAIAKKCNLVVAHHPIIFSGLKKITGKNYIERVVIKAIKNDIVIYSAHTNLDNAPGGVNYKIAEKIGLKNVRILDPKEEYLLKFVTFVPDAQADRVRKALFEAG
;
A
#
# COMPACT_ATOMS: atom_id res chain seq x y z
N MET A 1 -10.08 9.14 -13.86
CA MET A 1 -9.91 8.42 -12.57
C MET A 1 -8.65 8.94 -11.92
N LYS A 2 -8.75 9.38 -10.68
CA LYS A 2 -7.57 9.85 -9.93
C LYS A 2 -6.74 8.68 -9.42
N ILE A 3 -5.44 8.91 -9.28
CA ILE A 3 -4.51 7.92 -8.70
C ILE A 3 -4.95 7.53 -7.29
N ALA A 4 -5.49 8.47 -6.50
CA ALA A 4 -6.03 8.20 -5.17
C ALA A 4 -7.12 7.11 -5.15
N GLU A 5 -7.97 7.02 -6.18
CA GLU A 5 -9.04 6.02 -6.28
C GLU A 5 -8.45 4.61 -6.49
N ILE A 6 -7.35 4.51 -7.26
CA ILE A 6 -6.63 3.26 -7.47
C ILE A 6 -5.92 2.83 -6.18
N ILE A 7 -5.23 3.78 -5.51
CA ILE A 7 -4.57 3.52 -4.22
C ILE A 7 -5.59 3.05 -3.20
N GLN A 8 -6.75 3.69 -3.10
CA GLN A 8 -7.81 3.28 -2.19
C GLN A 8 -8.27 1.84 -2.44
N THR A 9 -8.42 1.45 -3.72
CA THR A 9 -8.78 0.06 -4.06
C THR A 9 -7.73 -0.96 -3.58
N ILE A 10 -6.44 -0.60 -3.65
CA ILE A 10 -5.36 -1.45 -3.12
C ILE A 10 -5.43 -1.49 -1.60
N GLU A 11 -5.65 -0.36 -0.94
CA GLU A 11 -5.70 -0.24 0.51
C GLU A 11 -6.98 -0.86 1.12
N ASP A 12 -8.08 -0.89 0.38
CA ASP A 12 -9.30 -1.63 0.77
C ASP A 12 -9.05 -3.14 0.84
N PHE A 13 -8.19 -3.67 -0.05
CA PHE A 13 -7.78 -5.07 -0.04
C PHE A 13 -6.66 -5.35 0.97
N ALA A 14 -5.66 -4.49 1.03
CA ALA A 14 -4.47 -4.61 1.87
C ALA A 14 -4.20 -3.29 2.62
N PRO A 15 -4.94 -3.02 3.71
CA PRO A 15 -4.79 -1.81 4.50
C PRO A 15 -3.35 -1.55 4.94
N ILE A 16 -2.92 -0.30 4.92
CA ILE A 16 -1.56 0.09 5.38
C ILE A 16 -1.32 -0.32 6.83
N SER A 17 -2.37 -0.40 7.66
CA SER A 17 -2.25 -0.88 9.04
C SER A 17 -1.77 -2.32 9.18
N TYR A 18 -1.79 -3.11 8.08
CA TYR A 18 -1.26 -4.48 8.07
C TYR A 18 0.25 -4.55 7.83
N GLN A 19 0.90 -3.42 7.51
CA GLN A 19 2.35 -3.40 7.33
C GLN A 19 3.10 -3.71 8.63
N GLU A 20 4.30 -4.26 8.49
CA GLU A 20 5.22 -4.45 9.60
C GLU A 20 5.71 -3.10 10.15
N SER A 21 6.04 -3.04 11.45
CA SER A 21 6.45 -1.80 12.12
C SER A 21 7.73 -1.15 11.56
N TYR A 22 8.55 -1.93 10.87
CA TYR A 22 9.79 -1.48 10.22
C TYR A 22 9.61 -1.08 8.76
N ASP A 23 8.40 -1.30 8.20
CA ASP A 23 8.12 -1.14 6.78
C ASP A 23 7.80 0.32 6.40
N ASN A 24 7.85 0.59 5.10
CA ASN A 24 7.50 1.87 4.50
C ASN A 24 6.61 1.65 3.25
N ALA A 25 5.51 0.92 3.42
CA ALA A 25 4.52 0.73 2.37
C ALA A 25 3.67 2.00 2.15
N GLY A 26 2.97 2.07 1.03
CA GLY A 26 2.07 3.16 0.69
C GLY A 26 2.62 4.10 -0.38
N LEU A 27 2.12 5.33 -0.41
CA LEU A 27 2.56 6.35 -1.36
C LEU A 27 3.96 6.87 -1.01
N LEU A 28 4.92 6.64 -1.90
CA LEU A 28 6.32 7.00 -1.67
C LEU A 28 6.73 8.28 -2.43
N ILE A 29 6.20 8.49 -3.64
CA ILE A 29 6.59 9.61 -4.52
C ILE A 29 5.35 10.08 -5.29
N GLY A 30 5.24 11.39 -5.46
CA GLY A 30 4.29 12.03 -6.38
C GLY A 30 2.97 12.47 -5.76
N ASP A 31 2.05 12.92 -6.61
CA ASP A 31 0.75 13.48 -6.23
C ASP A 31 -0.39 12.50 -6.54
N LYS A 32 -1.03 11.96 -5.49
CA LYS A 32 -2.19 11.07 -5.62
C LYS A 32 -3.44 11.74 -6.20
N LEU A 33 -3.48 13.06 -6.24
CA LEU A 33 -4.63 13.80 -6.79
C LEU A 33 -4.57 13.93 -8.31
N ALA A 34 -3.45 13.57 -8.94
CA ALA A 34 -3.29 13.56 -10.39
C ALA A 34 -4.23 12.55 -11.06
N GLU A 35 -4.64 12.86 -12.30
CA GLU A 35 -5.36 11.90 -13.15
C GLU A 35 -4.42 10.75 -13.57
N CYS A 36 -4.89 9.52 -13.42
CA CYS A 36 -4.15 8.35 -13.83
C CYS A 36 -4.21 8.17 -15.37
N THR A 37 -3.06 8.12 -16.01
CA THR A 37 -2.93 7.85 -17.45
C THR A 37 -2.65 6.38 -17.75
N GLY A 38 -2.10 5.64 -16.79
CA GLY A 38 -1.81 4.22 -16.87
C GLY A 38 -1.09 3.74 -15.61
N VAL A 39 -1.18 2.44 -15.36
CA VAL A 39 -0.56 1.77 -14.21
C VAL A 39 0.46 0.76 -14.70
N LEU A 40 1.68 0.81 -14.16
CA LEU A 40 2.70 -0.21 -14.33
C LEU A 40 2.91 -0.93 -13.01
N ILE A 41 2.80 -2.26 -13.03
CA ILE A 41 3.01 -3.10 -11.85
C ILE A 41 4.36 -3.78 -11.95
N CYS A 42 5.14 -3.76 -10.86
CA CYS A 42 6.46 -4.37 -10.81
C CYS A 42 6.78 -4.94 -9.41
N LEU A 43 7.84 -5.74 -9.35
CA LEU A 43 8.40 -6.17 -8.07
C LEU A 43 9.26 -5.06 -7.47
N ASP A 44 10.20 -4.55 -8.25
CA ASP A 44 11.16 -3.51 -7.89
C ASP A 44 11.02 -2.31 -8.81
N ALA A 45 10.87 -1.11 -8.25
CA ALA A 45 10.86 0.14 -9.00
C ALA A 45 12.29 0.59 -9.31
N ILE A 46 12.95 -0.07 -10.29
CA ILE A 46 14.30 0.28 -10.74
C ILE A 46 14.27 1.28 -11.91
N GLU A 47 15.45 1.81 -12.31
CA GLU A 47 15.54 2.84 -13.35
C GLU A 47 14.89 2.42 -14.68
N SER A 48 15.06 1.15 -15.11
CA SER A 48 14.46 0.63 -16.33
C SER A 48 12.93 0.52 -16.27
N VAL A 49 12.37 0.27 -15.07
CA VAL A 49 10.91 0.25 -14.85
C VAL A 49 10.34 1.67 -15.02
N ILE A 50 11.05 2.68 -14.51
CA ILE A 50 10.63 4.08 -14.73
C ILE A 50 10.72 4.46 -16.20
N ASP A 51 11.77 4.02 -16.91
CA ASP A 51 11.90 4.23 -18.37
C ASP A 51 10.74 3.55 -19.12
N GLU A 52 10.34 2.35 -18.72
CA GLU A 52 9.18 1.65 -19.28
C GLU A 52 7.88 2.40 -19.00
N ALA A 53 7.69 2.90 -17.78
CA ALA A 53 6.51 3.69 -17.41
C ALA A 53 6.40 4.95 -18.29
N ILE A 54 7.51 5.66 -18.51
CA ILE A 54 7.57 6.83 -19.41
C ILE A 54 7.19 6.42 -20.83
N ALA A 55 7.80 5.37 -21.37
CA ALA A 55 7.56 4.90 -22.73
C ALA A 55 6.11 4.48 -22.96
N LYS A 56 5.50 3.86 -21.96
CA LYS A 56 4.08 3.42 -21.97
C LYS A 56 3.09 4.50 -21.54
N LYS A 57 3.57 5.70 -21.20
CA LYS A 57 2.74 6.80 -20.69
C LYS A 57 1.95 6.43 -19.42
N CYS A 58 2.51 5.57 -18.58
CA CYS A 58 1.97 5.25 -17.27
C CYS A 58 2.52 6.23 -16.25
N ASN A 59 1.65 6.90 -15.51
CA ASN A 59 2.07 7.82 -14.45
C ASN A 59 1.86 7.29 -13.03
N LEU A 60 1.46 6.02 -12.88
CA LEU A 60 1.43 5.30 -11.62
C LEU A 60 2.26 4.02 -11.74
N VAL A 61 3.27 3.87 -10.89
CA VAL A 61 4.02 2.63 -10.69
C VAL A 61 3.62 2.04 -9.34
N VAL A 62 3.07 0.83 -9.37
CA VAL A 62 2.76 0.05 -8.17
C VAL A 62 3.85 -1.01 -8.03
N ALA A 63 4.71 -0.85 -7.05
CA ALA A 63 5.80 -1.78 -6.75
C ALA A 63 5.47 -2.62 -5.52
N HIS A 64 6.02 -3.84 -5.45
CA HIS A 64 5.99 -4.60 -4.21
C HIS A 64 7.01 -4.02 -3.23
N HIS A 65 8.29 -4.00 -3.59
CA HIS A 65 9.33 -3.48 -2.72
C HIS A 65 9.36 -1.94 -2.71
N PRO A 66 9.40 -1.30 -1.52
CA PRO A 66 9.47 0.15 -1.41
C PRO A 66 10.85 0.66 -1.84
N ILE A 67 10.88 1.47 -2.89
CA ILE A 67 12.14 2.07 -3.39
C ILE A 67 12.79 2.99 -2.33
N ILE A 68 12.00 3.58 -1.45
CA ILE A 68 12.46 4.32 -0.28
C ILE A 68 12.11 3.49 0.95
N PHE A 69 13.03 2.65 1.40
CA PHE A 69 12.83 1.85 2.61
C PHE A 69 13.25 2.63 3.86
N SER A 70 14.38 3.33 3.80
CA SER A 70 14.88 4.22 4.84
C SER A 70 14.85 5.67 4.37
N GLY A 71 14.68 6.62 5.29
CA GLY A 71 14.63 8.05 4.96
C GLY A 71 15.85 8.53 4.18
N LEU A 72 15.61 9.24 3.08
CA LEU A 72 16.67 9.83 2.26
C LEU A 72 17.14 11.14 2.89
N LYS A 73 18.43 11.24 3.23
CA LYS A 73 19.04 12.47 3.75
C LYS A 73 19.42 13.44 2.62
N LYS A 74 19.66 12.95 1.41
CA LYS A 74 20.08 13.71 0.23
C LYS A 74 19.49 13.07 -1.02
N ILE A 75 19.20 13.87 -2.05
CA ILE A 75 18.73 13.40 -3.35
C ILE A 75 19.64 14.07 -4.39
N THR A 76 20.75 13.40 -4.74
CA THR A 76 21.81 13.93 -5.60
C THR A 76 22.10 13.05 -6.82
N GLY A 77 21.42 11.88 -6.93
CA GLY A 77 21.65 10.91 -7.98
C GLY A 77 22.85 9.99 -7.75
N LYS A 78 23.43 9.98 -6.54
CA LYS A 78 24.63 9.21 -6.21
C LYS A 78 24.40 7.70 -6.31
N ASN A 79 23.25 7.22 -5.91
CA ASN A 79 22.87 5.80 -5.98
C ASN A 79 21.62 5.62 -6.85
N TYR A 80 21.27 4.35 -7.11
CA TYR A 80 20.11 4.04 -7.97
C TYR A 80 18.79 4.53 -7.37
N ILE A 81 18.62 4.47 -6.05
CA ILE A 81 17.41 4.93 -5.35
C ILE A 81 17.20 6.43 -5.63
N GLU A 82 18.26 7.24 -5.42
CA GLU A 82 18.19 8.68 -5.66
C GLU A 82 17.91 9.00 -7.14
N ARG A 83 18.49 8.21 -8.09
CA ARG A 83 18.25 8.39 -9.53
C ARG A 83 16.81 8.04 -9.92
N VAL A 84 16.25 6.96 -9.37
CA VAL A 84 14.83 6.59 -9.56
C VAL A 84 13.93 7.70 -9.04
N VAL A 85 14.16 8.17 -7.81
CA VAL A 85 13.39 9.27 -7.20
C VAL A 85 13.42 10.52 -8.07
N ILE A 86 14.63 10.95 -8.50
CA ILE A 86 14.79 12.12 -9.38
C ILE A 86 14.04 11.92 -10.70
N LYS A 87 14.17 10.73 -11.30
CA LYS A 87 13.55 10.42 -12.60
C LYS A 87 12.02 10.39 -12.48
N ALA A 88 11.49 9.77 -11.45
CA ALA A 88 10.05 9.71 -11.19
C ALA A 88 9.46 11.12 -11.00
N ILE A 89 10.09 11.95 -10.16
CA ILE A 89 9.63 13.34 -9.92
C ILE A 89 9.68 14.18 -11.21
N LYS A 90 10.75 14.06 -11.99
CA LYS A 90 10.91 14.84 -13.24
C LYS A 90 9.90 14.48 -14.33
N ASN A 91 9.30 13.30 -14.25
CA ASN A 91 8.34 12.80 -15.24
C ASN A 91 6.91 12.64 -14.67
N ASP A 92 6.64 13.27 -13.53
CA ASP A 92 5.33 13.25 -12.87
C ASP A 92 4.80 11.80 -12.62
N ILE A 93 5.73 10.86 -12.32
CA ILE A 93 5.41 9.48 -12.03
C ILE A 93 5.22 9.33 -10.52
N VAL A 94 4.07 8.81 -10.15
CA VAL A 94 3.72 8.43 -8.79
C VAL A 94 4.20 7.02 -8.53
N ILE A 95 4.87 6.77 -7.38
CA ILE A 95 5.28 5.44 -6.96
C ILE A 95 4.57 5.10 -5.66
N TYR A 96 3.84 4.00 -5.69
CA TYR A 96 3.16 3.38 -4.56
C TYR A 96 3.75 1.99 -4.29
N SER A 97 3.95 1.62 -3.03
CA SER A 97 4.41 0.29 -2.63
C SER A 97 3.33 -0.47 -1.87
N ALA A 98 2.99 -1.67 -2.34
CA ALA A 98 2.19 -2.66 -1.62
C ALA A 98 3.13 -3.78 -1.17
N HIS A 99 3.68 -3.65 0.04
CA HIS A 99 4.75 -4.50 0.56
C HIS A 99 4.21 -5.47 1.64
N THR A 100 4.69 -5.36 2.87
CA THR A 100 4.27 -6.29 3.93
C THR A 100 2.78 -6.18 4.28
N ASN A 101 2.13 -5.06 4.02
CA ASN A 101 0.68 -4.96 4.12
C ASN A 101 -0.03 -5.93 3.16
N LEU A 102 0.49 -6.12 1.94
CA LEU A 102 -0.03 -7.09 0.97
C LEU A 102 0.33 -8.53 1.34
N ASP A 103 1.51 -8.76 1.94
CA ASP A 103 1.91 -10.08 2.45
C ASP A 103 1.00 -10.54 3.58
N ASN A 104 0.61 -9.62 4.48
CA ASN A 104 -0.20 -9.89 5.65
C ASN A 104 -1.72 -9.88 5.35
N ALA A 105 -2.14 -9.41 4.17
CA ALA A 105 -3.55 -9.36 3.79
C ALA A 105 -4.14 -10.77 3.60
N PRO A 106 -5.37 -11.04 4.06
CA PRO A 106 -6.09 -12.24 3.70
C PRO A 106 -6.24 -12.35 2.16
N GLY A 107 -5.84 -13.48 1.59
CA GLY A 107 -5.79 -13.67 0.13
C GLY A 107 -4.63 -12.97 -0.58
N GLY A 108 -3.73 -12.32 0.15
CA GLY A 108 -2.53 -11.66 -0.34
C GLY A 108 -1.43 -12.64 -0.80
N VAL A 109 -0.19 -12.14 -0.87
CA VAL A 109 0.95 -12.88 -1.47
C VAL A 109 1.15 -14.24 -0.83
N ASN A 110 1.19 -14.33 0.51
CA ASN A 110 1.43 -15.58 1.21
C ASN A 110 0.34 -16.63 0.95
N TYR A 111 -0.93 -16.22 0.85
CA TYR A 111 -2.03 -17.09 0.48
C TYR A 111 -1.91 -17.58 -0.95
N LYS A 112 -1.47 -16.72 -1.88
CA LYS A 112 -1.26 -17.10 -3.29
C LYS A 112 -0.07 -18.05 -3.47
N ILE A 113 0.98 -17.88 -2.69
CA ILE A 113 2.10 -18.84 -2.64
C ILE A 113 1.60 -20.20 -2.14
N ALA A 114 0.89 -20.22 -1.01
CA ALA A 114 0.34 -21.44 -0.43
C ALA A 114 -0.57 -22.19 -1.42
N GLU A 115 -1.44 -21.46 -2.13
CA GLU A 115 -2.32 -22.01 -3.18
C GLU A 115 -1.49 -22.65 -4.30
N LYS A 116 -0.45 -21.94 -4.81
CA LYS A 116 0.38 -22.42 -5.92
C LYS A 116 1.17 -23.68 -5.59
N ILE A 117 1.62 -23.84 -4.35
CA ILE A 117 2.35 -25.05 -3.91
C ILE A 117 1.41 -26.14 -3.37
N GLY A 118 0.10 -25.91 -3.40
CA GLY A 118 -0.91 -26.92 -3.08
C GLY A 118 -1.14 -27.14 -1.59
N LEU A 119 -0.80 -26.18 -0.72
CA LEU A 119 -1.10 -26.27 0.72
C LEU A 119 -2.59 -26.23 0.99
N LYS A 120 -3.02 -27.03 1.97
CA LYS A 120 -4.41 -27.09 2.43
C LYS A 120 -4.48 -26.69 3.90
N ASN A 121 -5.64 -26.20 4.34
CA ASN A 121 -5.87 -25.80 5.74
C ASN A 121 -4.86 -24.73 6.22
N VAL A 122 -4.60 -23.76 5.37
CA VAL A 122 -3.68 -22.66 5.65
C VAL A 122 -4.20 -21.83 6.83
N ARG A 123 -3.32 -21.52 7.77
CA ARG A 123 -3.61 -20.65 8.91
C ARG A 123 -2.45 -19.68 9.14
N ILE A 124 -2.74 -18.56 9.77
CA ILE A 124 -1.71 -17.60 10.19
C ILE A 124 -0.83 -18.28 11.26
N LEU A 125 0.49 -18.31 11.01
CA LEU A 125 1.45 -18.95 11.90
C LEU A 125 1.70 -18.11 13.16
N ASP A 126 1.82 -16.80 12.99
CA ASP A 126 2.08 -15.82 14.04
C ASP A 126 0.99 -14.72 13.98
N PRO A 127 -0.19 -14.97 14.58
CA PRO A 127 -1.25 -13.97 14.59
C PRO A 127 -0.83 -12.80 15.48
N LYS A 128 -0.88 -11.59 14.93
CA LYS A 128 -0.63 -10.38 15.71
C LYS A 128 -1.84 -10.11 16.61
N GLU A 129 -1.59 -10.12 17.91
CA GLU A 129 -2.53 -9.70 18.95
C GLU A 129 -2.37 -8.20 19.16
N GLU A 130 -3.21 -7.41 19.64
CA GLU A 130 -3.11 -5.96 19.94
C GLU A 130 -3.57 -4.99 18.83
N TYR A 131 -4.12 -5.45 17.71
CA TYR A 131 -4.71 -4.56 16.71
C TYR A 131 -6.20 -4.23 16.94
N LEU A 132 -6.79 -4.75 18.03
CA LEU A 132 -8.17 -4.40 18.40
C LEU A 132 -8.17 -3.09 19.16
N LEU A 133 -8.84 -2.09 18.60
CA LEU A 133 -9.10 -0.84 19.29
C LEU A 133 -10.36 -0.99 20.15
N LYS A 134 -10.26 -0.70 21.45
CA LYS A 134 -11.42 -0.55 22.30
C LYS A 134 -12.00 0.84 22.10
N PHE A 135 -13.08 0.94 21.35
CA PHE A 135 -13.84 2.18 21.27
C PHE A 135 -14.74 2.33 22.50
N VAL A 136 -14.65 3.48 23.18
CA VAL A 136 -15.47 3.81 24.34
C VAL A 136 -16.13 5.15 24.10
N THR A 137 -17.45 5.20 24.25
CA THR A 137 -18.22 6.45 24.20
C THR A 137 -19.25 6.45 25.33
N PHE A 138 -19.64 7.64 25.74
CA PHE A 138 -20.66 7.84 26.77
C PHE A 138 -21.92 8.40 26.12
N VAL A 139 -23.05 7.72 26.33
CA VAL A 139 -24.34 8.10 25.80
C VAL A 139 -25.42 7.94 26.86
N PRO A 140 -26.51 8.73 26.83
CA PRO A 140 -27.66 8.49 27.69
C PRO A 140 -28.23 7.08 27.44
N ASP A 141 -28.66 6.38 28.50
CA ASP A 141 -29.14 4.99 28.42
C ASP A 141 -30.23 4.81 27.35
N ALA A 142 -31.15 5.74 27.27
CA ALA A 142 -32.25 5.71 26.29
C ALA A 142 -31.75 5.76 24.80
N GLN A 143 -30.48 6.12 24.55
CA GLN A 143 -29.89 6.21 23.21
C GLN A 143 -28.85 5.14 22.95
N ALA A 144 -28.50 4.31 23.93
CA ALA A 144 -27.41 3.33 23.85
C ALA A 144 -27.55 2.37 22.66
N ASP A 145 -28.75 1.80 22.48
CA ASP A 145 -28.99 0.85 21.38
C ASP A 145 -28.89 1.51 20.01
N ARG A 146 -29.37 2.74 19.87
CA ARG A 146 -29.30 3.49 18.60
C ARG A 146 -27.85 3.81 18.24
N VAL A 147 -27.06 4.25 19.21
CA VAL A 147 -25.64 4.57 19.00
C VAL A 147 -24.84 3.30 18.68
N ARG A 148 -25.07 2.21 19.44
CA ARG A 148 -24.41 0.93 19.18
C ARG A 148 -24.70 0.41 17.76
N LYS A 149 -25.96 0.48 17.33
CA LYS A 149 -26.35 0.08 15.98
C LYS A 149 -25.65 0.94 14.91
N ALA A 150 -25.63 2.26 15.09
CA ALA A 150 -24.96 3.18 14.17
C ALA A 150 -23.45 2.91 14.09
N LEU A 151 -22.79 2.55 15.19
CA LEU A 151 -21.37 2.18 15.19
C LEU A 151 -21.10 0.90 14.39
N PHE A 152 -21.95 -0.12 14.53
CA PHE A 152 -21.80 -1.36 13.74
C PHE A 152 -22.12 -1.17 12.26
N GLU A 153 -22.99 -0.23 11.90
CA GLU A 153 -23.31 0.10 10.51
C GLU A 153 -22.23 0.97 9.85
N ALA A 154 -21.41 1.66 10.65
CA ALA A 154 -20.30 2.47 10.16
C ALA A 154 -19.00 1.66 9.86
N GLY A 155 -18.90 0.41 10.28
CA GLY A 155 -17.79 -0.52 10.05
C GLY A 155 -16.93 -0.75 11.27
#